data_24fba9acbec57441573ef5d4c22dd303
#
_entry.id   24fba9acbec57441573ef5d4c22dd303
#
_cell.length_a   1.000
_cell.length_b   1.000
_cell.length_c   1.000
_cell.angle_alpha   90.00
_cell.angle_beta   90.00
_cell.angle_gamma   90.00
#
_symmetry.space_group_name_H-M   'P 1'
#
loop_
_entity.id
_entity.type
_entity.pdbx_description
1 polymer ?
#
loop_
_entity_poly.entity_id
_entity_poly.type
_entity_poly.pdbx_seq_one_letter_code
_entity_poly.pdbx_strand_id
1 'polypeptide(L)'
;VLVRPPAKVAMVDVRKNKLLLIQSLLLDLIGFSLIFPLVPHLLEYYLNAAANTPMDSWLPPAADYVRGLLPEDRRSSAELIVLIGGILASIYSFLQFSVAPFWGRLSDRIGRRPVLIMTSCGLAASYLLWFFSTSFTMFLLSRVLGGAMAGNMGVVSASMADMTEPKDRTRAMGMLGATFGIGFILGPVIGGLSSLANL
;
A
#
# COMPACT_ATOMS: atom_id res chain seq x y z
N VAL A 1 8.19 -32.79 29.50
CA VAL A 1 9.58 -32.34 29.29
C VAL A 1 9.60 -31.65 27.95
N LEU A 2 9.54 -30.33 27.98
CA LEU A 2 9.68 -29.49 26.76
C LEU A 2 11.18 -29.45 26.41
N VAL A 3 11.56 -30.23 25.41
CA VAL A 3 12.90 -30.18 24.83
C VAL A 3 13.04 -28.82 24.11
N ARG A 4 13.81 -27.88 24.68
CA ARG A 4 14.20 -26.66 24.01
C ARG A 4 15.06 -27.01 22.79
N PRO A 5 14.72 -26.53 21.57
CA PRO A 5 15.57 -26.76 20.41
C PRO A 5 16.98 -26.19 20.67
N PRO A 6 18.03 -26.76 20.07
CA PRO A 6 19.39 -26.29 20.23
C PRO A 6 19.52 -24.83 19.75
N ALA A 7 20.27 -24.03 20.48
CA ALA A 7 20.37 -22.56 20.29
C ALA A 7 20.71 -22.11 18.84
N LYS A 8 21.44 -22.92 18.08
CA LYS A 8 21.71 -22.67 16.65
C LYS A 8 20.46 -22.74 15.77
N VAL A 9 19.56 -23.70 16.02
CA VAL A 9 18.31 -23.87 15.25
C VAL A 9 17.37 -22.71 15.54
N ALA A 10 17.25 -22.31 16.81
CA ALA A 10 16.45 -21.16 17.21
C ALA A 10 16.96 -19.84 16.59
N MET A 11 18.27 -19.63 16.49
CA MET A 11 18.85 -18.44 15.84
C MET A 11 18.65 -18.41 14.33
N VAL A 12 18.73 -19.56 13.65
CA VAL A 12 18.45 -19.64 12.20
C VAL A 12 17.01 -19.29 11.91
N ASP A 13 16.07 -19.79 12.69
CA ASP A 13 14.64 -19.48 12.53
C ASP A 13 14.33 -17.99 12.76
N VAL A 14 14.92 -17.37 13.78
CA VAL A 14 14.75 -15.93 14.05
C VAL A 14 15.29 -15.08 12.90
N ARG A 15 16.48 -15.41 12.36
CA ARG A 15 17.07 -14.68 11.22
C ARG A 15 16.22 -14.82 9.97
N LYS A 16 15.74 -16.02 9.68
CA LYS A 16 14.85 -16.29 8.55
C LYS A 16 13.55 -15.52 8.67
N ASN A 17 12.94 -15.53 9.86
CA ASN A 17 11.69 -14.81 10.10
C ASN A 17 11.85 -13.29 9.97
N LYS A 18 12.96 -12.71 10.46
CA LYS A 18 13.27 -11.27 10.24
C LYS A 18 13.41 -10.93 8.77
N LEU A 19 14.09 -11.79 8.00
CA LEU A 19 14.23 -11.59 6.55
C LEU A 19 12.88 -11.64 5.84
N LEU A 20 12.01 -12.59 6.17
CA LEU A 20 10.66 -12.69 5.61
C LEU A 20 9.82 -11.45 5.92
N LEU A 21 9.93 -10.89 7.13
CA LEU A 21 9.23 -9.64 7.47
C LEU A 21 9.72 -8.46 6.62
N ILE A 22 11.04 -8.33 6.45
CA ILE A 22 11.63 -7.27 5.61
C ILE A 22 11.20 -7.43 4.16
N GLN A 23 11.20 -8.65 3.62
CA GLN A 23 10.76 -8.93 2.25
C GLN A 23 9.28 -8.62 2.05
N SER A 24 8.42 -9.03 2.99
CA SER A 24 6.99 -8.71 2.95
C SER A 24 6.77 -7.19 2.94
N LEU A 25 7.42 -6.47 3.86
CA LEU A 25 7.33 -5.01 3.93
C LEU A 25 7.85 -4.35 2.65
N LEU A 26 8.97 -4.84 2.10
CA LEU A 26 9.54 -4.31 0.85
C LEU A 26 8.56 -4.44 -0.32
N LEU A 27 7.95 -5.62 -0.48
CA LEU A 27 6.96 -5.86 -1.53
C LEU A 27 5.73 -4.97 -1.37
N ASP A 28 5.23 -4.80 -0.14
CA ASP A 28 4.11 -3.90 0.16
C ASP A 28 4.44 -2.45 -0.21
N LEU A 29 5.65 -1.98 0.12
CA LEU A 29 6.11 -0.61 -0.18
C LEU A 29 6.35 -0.38 -1.67
N ILE A 30 6.90 -1.36 -2.38
CA ILE A 30 7.02 -1.29 -3.85
C ILE A 30 5.63 -1.20 -4.47
N GLY A 31 4.69 -2.08 -4.09
CA GLY A 31 3.33 -2.06 -4.61
C GLY A 31 2.58 -0.76 -4.31
N PHE A 32 2.77 -0.19 -3.11
CA PHE A 32 2.21 1.10 -2.73
C PHE A 32 2.80 2.26 -3.55
N SER A 33 4.11 2.32 -3.68
CA SER A 33 4.81 3.46 -4.30
C SER A 33 4.81 3.41 -5.84
N LEU A 34 4.64 2.23 -6.44
CA LEU A 34 4.51 2.03 -7.88
C LEU A 34 3.33 2.82 -8.48
N ILE A 35 2.30 3.07 -7.70
CA ILE A 35 1.10 3.78 -8.18
C ILE A 35 1.38 5.25 -8.51
N PHE A 36 2.32 5.92 -7.80
CA PHE A 36 2.52 7.37 -7.95
C PHE A 36 2.77 7.84 -9.39
N PRO A 37 3.69 7.24 -10.17
CA PRO A 37 3.88 7.63 -11.56
C PRO A 37 2.75 7.15 -12.49
N LEU A 38 1.97 6.14 -12.09
CA LEU A 38 0.88 5.59 -12.91
C LEU A 38 -0.43 6.36 -12.74
N VAL A 39 -0.66 7.01 -11.59
CA VAL A 39 -1.93 7.72 -11.30
C VAL A 39 -2.31 8.72 -12.38
N PRO A 40 -1.43 9.61 -12.90
CA PRO A 40 -1.81 10.56 -13.92
C PRO A 40 -2.38 9.89 -15.19
N HIS A 41 -1.67 8.89 -15.72
CA HIS A 41 -2.09 8.16 -16.93
C HIS A 41 -3.38 7.36 -16.69
N LEU A 42 -3.52 6.72 -15.53
CA LEU A 42 -4.72 5.96 -15.17
C LEU A 42 -5.93 6.88 -15.03
N LEU A 43 -5.78 8.03 -14.39
CA LEU A 43 -6.88 8.98 -14.23
C LEU A 43 -7.32 9.56 -15.56
N GLU A 44 -6.38 9.92 -16.44
CA GLU A 44 -6.69 10.39 -17.77
C GLU A 44 -7.45 9.31 -18.56
N TYR A 45 -6.99 8.07 -18.53
CA TYR A 45 -7.69 6.93 -19.14
C TYR A 45 -9.12 6.78 -18.61
N TYR A 46 -9.31 6.76 -17.28
CA TYR A 46 -10.63 6.56 -16.69
C TYR A 46 -11.57 7.75 -16.92
N LEU A 47 -11.08 8.99 -16.89
CA LEU A 47 -11.88 10.17 -17.20
C LEU A 47 -12.40 10.13 -18.65
N ASN A 48 -11.56 9.69 -19.59
CA ASN A 48 -11.94 9.55 -21.00
C ASN A 48 -12.88 8.35 -21.21
N ALA A 49 -12.70 7.24 -20.49
CA ALA A 49 -13.51 6.04 -20.60
C ALA A 49 -14.85 6.14 -19.86
N ALA A 50 -14.98 7.02 -18.87
CA ALA A 50 -16.16 7.12 -17.99
C ALA A 50 -17.45 7.41 -18.76
N ALA A 51 -17.39 8.15 -19.88
CA ALA A 51 -18.55 8.44 -20.71
C ALA A 51 -19.19 7.18 -21.31
N ASN A 52 -18.42 6.10 -21.48
CA ASN A 52 -18.85 4.83 -22.08
C ASN A 52 -19.04 3.71 -21.05
N THR A 53 -18.79 3.98 -19.76
CA THR A 53 -18.85 2.97 -18.70
C THR A 53 -19.97 3.31 -17.72
N PRO A 54 -21.10 2.55 -17.70
CA PRO A 54 -22.23 2.84 -16.82
C PRO A 54 -21.85 2.91 -15.33
N MET A 55 -20.85 2.12 -14.92
CA MET A 55 -20.35 2.06 -13.55
C MET A 55 -19.65 3.36 -13.12
N ASP A 56 -19.14 4.13 -14.06
CA ASP A 56 -18.39 5.37 -13.83
C ASP A 56 -19.19 6.64 -14.20
N SER A 57 -20.49 6.52 -14.45
CA SER A 57 -21.37 7.64 -14.81
C SER A 57 -21.36 8.79 -13.79
N TRP A 58 -20.98 8.51 -12.55
CA TRP A 58 -20.82 9.50 -11.49
C TRP A 58 -19.49 10.27 -11.55
N LEU A 59 -18.48 9.75 -12.26
CA LEU A 59 -17.14 10.34 -12.29
C LEU A 59 -17.09 11.69 -13.01
N PRO A 60 -17.69 11.90 -14.20
CA PRO A 60 -17.69 13.19 -14.86
C PRO A 60 -18.28 14.32 -13.99
N PRO A 61 -19.50 14.20 -13.41
CA PRO A 61 -20.03 15.25 -12.56
C PRO A 61 -19.21 15.46 -11.28
N ALA A 62 -18.60 14.41 -10.71
CA ALA A 62 -17.70 14.55 -9.58
C ALA A 62 -16.41 15.28 -9.96
N ALA A 63 -15.84 14.98 -11.12
CA ALA A 63 -14.66 15.68 -11.66
C ALA A 63 -14.95 17.16 -11.93
N ASP A 64 -16.12 17.49 -12.47
CA ASP A 64 -16.54 18.89 -12.71
C ASP A 64 -16.76 19.64 -11.38
N TYR A 65 -17.32 18.99 -10.37
CA TYR A 65 -17.42 19.57 -9.04
C TYR A 65 -16.04 19.88 -8.45
N VAL A 66 -15.11 18.92 -8.53
CA VAL A 66 -13.72 19.08 -8.06
C VAL A 66 -13.00 20.19 -8.86
N ARG A 67 -13.22 20.26 -10.18
CA ARG A 67 -12.70 21.35 -11.04
C ARG A 67 -13.24 22.71 -10.62
N GLY A 68 -14.50 22.77 -10.22
CA GLY A 68 -15.14 23.99 -9.72
C GLY A 68 -14.54 24.53 -8.42
N LEU A 69 -13.86 23.67 -7.62
CA LEU A 69 -13.14 24.09 -6.42
C LEU A 69 -11.80 24.76 -6.73
N LEU A 70 -11.27 24.59 -7.95
CA LEU A 70 -10.02 25.20 -8.37
C LEU A 70 -10.26 26.66 -8.81
N PRO A 71 -9.29 27.57 -8.53
CA PRO A 71 -9.27 28.90 -9.11
C PRO A 71 -9.31 28.83 -10.65
N GLU A 72 -9.89 29.84 -11.30
CA GLU A 72 -10.12 29.83 -12.74
C GLU A 72 -8.82 29.67 -13.56
N ASP A 73 -7.73 30.25 -13.10
CA ASP A 73 -6.39 30.16 -13.68
C ASP A 73 -5.76 28.76 -13.56
N ARG A 74 -6.34 27.87 -12.73
CA ARG A 74 -5.86 26.52 -12.43
C ARG A 74 -6.83 25.39 -12.76
N ARG A 75 -7.74 25.61 -13.70
CA ARG A 75 -8.72 24.59 -14.13
C ARG A 75 -8.22 23.69 -15.25
N SER A 76 -6.92 23.50 -15.37
CA SER A 76 -6.35 22.59 -16.37
C SER A 76 -6.61 21.12 -16.03
N SER A 77 -6.52 20.25 -17.04
CA SER A 77 -6.66 18.80 -16.84
C SER A 77 -5.58 18.24 -15.92
N ALA A 78 -4.36 18.79 -15.99
CA ALA A 78 -3.25 18.35 -15.15
C ALA A 78 -3.51 18.60 -13.65
N GLU A 79 -4.03 19.79 -13.31
CA GLU A 79 -4.34 20.15 -11.91
C GLU A 79 -5.51 19.33 -11.36
N LEU A 80 -6.51 19.06 -12.21
CA LEU A 80 -7.61 18.17 -11.86
C LEU A 80 -7.10 16.76 -11.53
N ILE A 81 -6.21 16.21 -12.35
CA ILE A 81 -5.60 14.89 -12.15
C ILE A 81 -4.82 14.86 -10.82
N VAL A 82 -4.02 15.89 -10.54
CA VAL A 82 -3.26 16.00 -9.28
C VAL A 82 -4.20 16.04 -8.07
N LEU A 83 -5.30 16.80 -8.17
CA LEU A 83 -6.25 16.92 -7.07
C LEU A 83 -7.02 15.62 -6.81
N ILE A 84 -7.51 14.96 -7.86
CA ILE A 84 -8.17 13.65 -7.74
C ILE A 84 -7.18 12.60 -7.20
N GLY A 85 -5.94 12.60 -7.68
CA GLY A 85 -4.88 11.74 -7.16
C GLY A 85 -4.61 11.96 -5.68
N GLY A 86 -4.57 13.22 -5.24
CA GLY A 86 -4.46 13.60 -3.84
C GLY A 86 -5.64 13.12 -2.98
N ILE A 87 -6.86 13.22 -3.49
CA ILE A 87 -8.07 12.71 -2.81
C ILE A 87 -7.98 11.19 -2.65
N LEU A 88 -7.59 10.46 -3.70
CA LEU A 88 -7.41 8.99 -3.64
C LEU A 88 -6.35 8.59 -2.61
N ALA A 89 -5.21 9.28 -2.61
CA ALA A 89 -4.15 9.05 -1.62
C ALA A 89 -4.63 9.36 -0.20
N SER A 90 -5.43 10.40 -0.02
CA SER A 90 -6.02 10.77 1.27
C SER A 90 -7.00 9.72 1.78
N ILE A 91 -7.86 9.18 0.91
CA ILE A 91 -8.80 8.08 1.24
C ILE A 91 -8.01 6.86 1.71
N TYR A 92 -6.99 6.45 0.96
CA TYR A 92 -6.14 5.32 1.33
C TYR A 92 -5.48 5.53 2.71
N SER A 93 -4.82 6.68 2.90
CA SER A 93 -4.11 7.00 4.14
C SER A 93 -5.05 7.12 5.34
N PHE A 94 -6.24 7.69 5.15
CA PHE A 94 -7.26 7.80 6.19
C PHE A 94 -7.76 6.42 6.62
N LEU A 95 -8.04 5.52 5.68
CA LEU A 95 -8.43 4.15 5.98
C LEU A 95 -7.30 3.41 6.71
N GLN A 96 -6.06 3.49 6.20
CA GLN A 96 -4.89 2.90 6.84
C GLN A 96 -4.74 3.37 8.29
N PHE A 97 -4.83 4.67 8.53
CA PHE A 97 -4.77 5.24 9.88
C PHE A 97 -5.89 4.70 10.78
N SER A 98 -7.12 4.67 10.28
CA SER A 98 -8.31 4.25 11.03
C SER A 98 -8.27 2.76 11.41
N VAL A 99 -7.74 1.89 10.54
CA VAL A 99 -7.71 0.44 10.79
C VAL A 99 -6.41 -0.02 11.46
N ALA A 100 -5.34 0.77 11.46
CA ALA A 100 -4.06 0.40 12.07
C ALA A 100 -4.18 -0.05 13.54
N PRO A 101 -4.95 0.64 14.43
CA PRO A 101 -5.14 0.19 15.80
C PRO A 101 -5.92 -1.13 15.90
N PHE A 102 -6.83 -1.40 14.96
CA PHE A 102 -7.57 -2.66 14.90
C PHE A 102 -6.64 -3.83 14.59
N TRP A 103 -5.82 -3.70 13.54
CA TRP A 103 -4.84 -4.74 13.17
C TRP A 103 -3.79 -4.94 14.25
N GLY A 104 -3.33 -3.87 14.90
CA GLY A 104 -2.43 -3.95 16.04
C GLY A 104 -3.01 -4.80 17.17
N ARG A 105 -4.21 -4.44 17.68
CA ARG A 105 -4.88 -5.20 18.75
C ARG A 105 -5.21 -6.63 18.36
N LEU A 106 -5.62 -6.85 17.11
CA LEU A 106 -5.89 -8.20 16.62
C LEU A 106 -4.62 -9.05 16.63
N SER A 107 -3.49 -8.48 16.21
CA SER A 107 -2.21 -9.17 16.20
C SER A 107 -1.67 -9.50 17.62
N ASP A 108 -2.05 -8.71 18.62
CA ASP A 108 -1.74 -9.00 20.01
C ASP A 108 -2.59 -10.16 20.56
N ARG A 109 -3.83 -10.32 20.06
CA ARG A 109 -4.77 -11.36 20.53
C ARG A 109 -4.57 -12.72 19.87
N ILE A 110 -4.50 -12.77 18.53
CA ILE A 110 -4.42 -14.03 17.77
C ILE A 110 -3.01 -14.35 17.28
N GLY A 111 -2.05 -13.45 17.56
CA GLY A 111 -0.65 -13.60 17.15
C GLY A 111 -0.29 -12.79 15.91
N ARG A 112 1.00 -12.47 15.77
CA ARG A 112 1.53 -11.65 14.66
C ARG A 112 1.36 -12.32 13.29
N ARG A 113 1.72 -13.61 13.20
CA ARG A 113 1.75 -14.36 11.93
C ARG A 113 0.39 -14.47 11.23
N PRO A 114 -0.71 -14.86 11.90
CA PRO A 114 -2.03 -14.92 11.24
C PRO A 114 -2.45 -13.56 10.69
N VAL A 115 -2.25 -12.48 11.44
CA VAL A 115 -2.64 -11.14 11.00
C VAL A 115 -1.81 -10.68 9.81
N LEU A 116 -0.49 -10.91 9.80
CA LEU A 116 0.36 -10.62 8.64
C LEU A 116 -0.11 -11.36 7.39
N ILE A 117 -0.47 -12.64 7.53
CA ILE A 117 -0.99 -13.41 6.38
C ILE A 117 -2.32 -12.81 5.90
N MET A 118 -3.25 -12.49 6.78
CA MET A 118 -4.55 -11.91 6.42
C MET A 118 -4.39 -10.57 5.70
N THR A 119 -3.58 -9.67 6.26
CA THR A 119 -3.36 -8.33 5.69
C THR A 119 -2.59 -8.41 4.37
N SER A 120 -1.57 -9.27 4.25
CA SER A 120 -0.84 -9.47 2.99
C SER A 120 -1.71 -10.11 1.90
N CYS A 121 -2.56 -11.08 2.24
CA CYS A 121 -3.54 -11.63 1.29
C CYS A 121 -4.56 -10.57 0.85
N GLY A 122 -5.04 -9.74 1.78
CA GLY A 122 -5.96 -8.65 1.45
C GLY A 122 -5.32 -7.59 0.56
N LEU A 123 -4.05 -7.23 0.80
CA LEU A 123 -3.28 -6.34 -0.08
C LEU A 123 -3.06 -6.97 -1.46
N ALA A 124 -2.69 -8.24 -1.54
CA ALA A 124 -2.56 -8.95 -2.81
C ALA A 124 -3.88 -8.94 -3.59
N ALA A 125 -5.01 -9.19 -2.92
CA ALA A 125 -6.34 -9.11 -3.52
C ALA A 125 -6.65 -7.68 -4.02
N SER A 126 -6.24 -6.63 -3.29
CA SER A 126 -6.42 -5.24 -3.73
C SER A 126 -5.60 -4.93 -4.98
N TYR A 127 -4.36 -5.42 -5.08
CA TYR A 127 -3.54 -5.26 -6.27
C TYR A 127 -4.08 -6.06 -7.47
N LEU A 128 -4.60 -7.26 -7.25
CA LEU A 128 -5.28 -8.03 -8.31
C LEU A 128 -6.54 -7.31 -8.80
N LEU A 129 -7.34 -6.76 -7.89
CA LEU A 129 -8.52 -5.98 -8.25
C LEU A 129 -8.13 -4.74 -9.06
N TRP A 130 -7.03 -4.07 -8.71
CA TRP A 130 -6.49 -2.96 -9.50
C TRP A 130 -6.01 -3.43 -10.87
N PHE A 131 -5.24 -4.51 -10.95
CA PHE A 131 -4.71 -5.04 -12.20
C PHE A 131 -5.82 -5.37 -13.21
N PHE A 132 -6.94 -5.91 -12.74
CA PHE A 132 -8.11 -6.22 -13.59
C PHE A 132 -9.11 -5.07 -13.69
N SER A 133 -8.80 -3.89 -13.15
CA SER A 133 -9.75 -2.78 -13.16
C SER A 133 -9.91 -2.20 -14.55
N THR A 134 -11.13 -2.23 -15.07
CA THR A 134 -11.53 -1.62 -16.32
C THR A 134 -12.33 -0.31 -16.11
N SER A 135 -12.63 0.03 -14.85
CA SER A 135 -13.40 1.20 -14.46
C SER A 135 -12.76 1.93 -13.29
N PHE A 136 -13.00 3.25 -13.20
CA PHE A 136 -12.53 4.05 -12.06
C PHE A 136 -13.11 3.56 -10.73
N THR A 137 -14.38 3.13 -10.74
CA THR A 137 -15.02 2.58 -9.55
C THR A 137 -14.30 1.32 -9.04
N MET A 138 -13.90 0.40 -9.93
CA MET A 138 -13.09 -0.78 -9.53
C MET A 138 -11.71 -0.36 -9.00
N PHE A 139 -11.09 0.61 -9.63
CA PHE A 139 -9.83 1.18 -9.16
C PHE A 139 -9.99 1.80 -7.76
N LEU A 140 -11.02 2.61 -7.52
CA LEU A 140 -11.33 3.19 -6.21
C LEU A 140 -11.57 2.09 -5.16
N LEU A 141 -12.35 1.06 -5.47
CA LEU A 141 -12.58 -0.07 -4.57
C LEU A 141 -11.29 -0.79 -4.21
N SER A 142 -10.37 -0.95 -5.17
CA SER A 142 -9.05 -1.52 -4.88
C SER A 142 -8.27 -0.67 -3.88
N ARG A 143 -8.35 0.68 -3.96
CA ARG A 143 -7.68 1.59 -3.01
C ARG A 143 -8.31 1.53 -1.62
N VAL A 144 -9.64 1.45 -1.56
CA VAL A 144 -10.37 1.25 -0.29
C VAL A 144 -9.99 -0.08 0.36
N LEU A 145 -10.00 -1.17 -0.40
CA LEU A 145 -9.59 -2.49 0.10
C LEU A 145 -8.13 -2.48 0.56
N GLY A 146 -7.23 -1.92 -0.25
CA GLY A 146 -5.80 -1.79 0.09
C GLY A 146 -5.59 -0.99 1.38
N GLY A 147 -6.23 0.17 1.51
CA GLY A 147 -6.17 0.99 2.71
C GLY A 147 -6.69 0.27 3.95
N ALA A 148 -7.81 -0.45 3.83
CA ALA A 148 -8.37 -1.25 4.92
C ALA A 148 -7.45 -2.41 5.35
N MET A 149 -6.67 -2.97 4.45
CA MET A 149 -5.72 -4.06 4.71
C MET A 149 -4.29 -3.56 5.05
N ALA A 150 -4.02 -2.27 4.93
CA ALA A 150 -2.70 -1.67 5.13
C ALA A 150 -2.26 -1.58 6.61
N GLY A 151 -2.53 -2.63 7.40
CA GLY A 151 -2.07 -2.76 8.79
C GLY A 151 -0.67 -3.36 8.94
N ASN A 152 -0.08 -3.85 7.85
CA ASN A 152 1.16 -4.63 7.86
C ASN A 152 2.31 -3.93 8.56
N MET A 153 2.51 -2.64 8.32
CA MET A 153 3.64 -1.91 8.86
C MET A 153 3.72 -1.94 10.39
N GLY A 154 2.61 -1.67 11.07
CA GLY A 154 2.53 -1.70 12.53
C GLY A 154 2.82 -3.09 13.07
N VAL A 155 2.24 -4.12 12.44
CA VAL A 155 2.41 -5.52 12.84
C VAL A 155 3.84 -6.01 12.55
N VAL A 156 4.45 -5.64 11.42
CA VAL A 156 5.85 -5.94 11.08
C VAL A 156 6.79 -5.29 12.08
N SER A 157 6.60 -4.00 12.41
CA SER A 157 7.43 -3.27 13.36
C SER A 157 7.36 -3.89 14.76
N ALA A 158 6.15 -4.23 15.22
CA ALA A 158 5.94 -4.91 16.48
C ALA A 158 6.59 -6.32 16.48
N SER A 159 6.39 -7.10 15.40
CA SER A 159 7.01 -8.43 15.25
C SER A 159 8.54 -8.36 15.27
N MET A 160 9.11 -7.35 14.61
CA MET A 160 10.56 -7.13 14.61
C MET A 160 11.07 -6.80 16.00
N ALA A 161 10.34 -5.94 16.75
CA ALA A 161 10.69 -5.61 18.13
C ALA A 161 10.62 -6.82 19.06
N ASP A 162 9.58 -7.66 18.92
CA ASP A 162 9.36 -8.87 19.71
C ASP A 162 10.47 -9.92 19.50
N MET A 163 11.04 -9.99 18.28
CA MET A 163 12.12 -10.92 17.92
C MET A 163 13.54 -10.35 18.11
N THR A 164 13.67 -9.14 18.64
CA THR A 164 14.96 -8.46 18.74
C THR A 164 15.27 -8.11 20.19
N GLU A 165 16.48 -8.47 20.66
CA GLU A 165 16.95 -8.07 21.98
C GLU A 165 16.98 -6.55 22.15
N PRO A 166 16.72 -6.01 23.35
CA PRO A 166 16.68 -4.56 23.59
C PRO A 166 17.89 -3.79 23.05
N LYS A 167 19.10 -4.37 23.17
CA LYS A 167 20.35 -3.77 22.68
C LYS A 167 20.42 -3.61 21.16
N ASP A 168 19.73 -4.47 20.41
CA ASP A 168 19.76 -4.51 18.94
C ASP A 168 18.52 -3.87 18.28
N ARG A 169 17.55 -3.38 19.07
CA ARG A 169 16.29 -2.82 18.56
C ARG A 169 16.50 -1.64 17.64
N THR A 170 17.42 -0.73 17.97
CA THR A 170 17.74 0.43 17.13
C THR A 170 18.21 -0.01 15.74
N ARG A 171 19.07 -1.03 15.68
CA ARG A 171 19.55 -1.59 14.42
C ARG A 171 18.42 -2.23 13.63
N ALA A 172 17.54 -2.99 14.29
CA ALA A 172 16.39 -3.63 13.64
C ALA A 172 15.40 -2.60 13.07
N MET A 173 15.11 -1.52 13.80
CA MET A 173 14.27 -0.43 13.32
C MET A 173 14.95 0.34 12.17
N GLY A 174 16.27 0.52 12.22
CA GLY A 174 17.04 1.08 11.11
C GLY A 174 16.94 0.25 9.82
N MET A 175 16.91 -1.08 9.94
CA MET A 175 16.68 -1.98 8.78
C MET A 175 15.28 -1.80 8.18
N LEU A 176 14.25 -1.63 9.01
CA LEU A 176 12.90 -1.31 8.51
C LEU A 176 12.88 0.05 7.81
N GLY A 177 13.54 1.06 8.39
CA GLY A 177 13.68 2.37 7.74
C GLY A 177 14.41 2.31 6.39
N ALA A 178 15.49 1.53 6.29
CA ALA A 178 16.18 1.30 5.01
C ALA A 178 15.28 0.60 3.99
N THR A 179 14.46 -0.37 4.44
CA THR A 179 13.46 -1.05 3.58
C THR A 179 12.45 -0.05 3.01
N PHE A 180 12.04 0.95 3.80
CA PHE A 180 11.19 2.05 3.33
C PHE A 180 11.87 2.82 2.20
N GLY A 181 13.10 3.29 2.42
CA GLY A 181 13.84 4.03 1.41
C GLY A 181 13.97 3.25 0.10
N ILE A 182 14.34 1.97 0.18
CA ILE A 182 14.47 1.10 -0.99
C ILE A 182 13.13 0.92 -1.70
N GLY A 183 12.04 0.63 -0.98
CA GLY A 183 10.71 0.44 -1.55
C GLY A 183 10.21 1.70 -2.27
N PHE A 184 10.39 2.87 -1.66
CA PHE A 184 10.00 4.17 -2.27
C PHE A 184 10.87 4.59 -3.45
N ILE A 185 12.07 4.04 -3.62
CA ILE A 185 12.89 4.24 -4.81
C ILE A 185 12.49 3.25 -5.90
N LEU A 186 12.37 1.96 -5.57
CA LEU A 186 12.10 0.91 -6.55
C LEU A 186 10.69 1.03 -7.15
N GLY A 187 9.69 1.39 -6.36
CA GLY A 187 8.31 1.51 -6.86
C GLY A 187 8.16 2.52 -7.99
N PRO A 188 8.53 3.80 -7.82
CA PRO A 188 8.46 4.78 -8.90
C PRO A 188 9.34 4.44 -10.11
N VAL A 189 10.51 3.82 -9.90
CA VAL A 189 11.36 3.37 -11.02
C VAL A 189 10.64 2.30 -11.85
N ILE A 190 10.08 1.27 -11.19
CA ILE A 190 9.34 0.21 -11.89
C ILE A 190 8.08 0.78 -12.55
N GLY A 191 7.32 1.61 -11.82
CA GLY A 191 6.10 2.24 -12.35
C GLY A 191 6.37 3.17 -13.53
N GLY A 192 7.44 3.97 -13.45
CA GLY A 192 7.86 4.84 -14.56
C GLY A 192 8.32 4.06 -15.79
N LEU A 193 9.11 3.00 -15.60
CA LEU A 193 9.51 2.12 -16.71
C LEU A 193 8.31 1.41 -17.35
N SER A 194 7.33 0.99 -16.54
CA SER A 194 6.10 0.38 -17.04
C SER A 194 5.26 1.35 -17.87
N SER A 195 5.20 2.63 -17.48
CA SER A 195 4.50 3.66 -18.24
C SER A 195 5.17 3.96 -19.60
N LEU A 196 6.51 3.91 -19.66
CA LEU A 196 7.26 4.10 -20.91
C LEU A 196 7.14 2.89 -21.86
N ALA A 197 6.96 1.69 -21.35
CA ALA A 197 6.84 0.48 -22.16
C ALA A 197 5.46 0.37 -22.87
N ASN A 198 4.46 1.13 -22.45
CA ASN A 198 3.11 1.18 -23.04
C ASN A 198 2.90 2.39 -23.96
N LEU A 199 3.96 3.16 -24.22
CA LEU A 199 4.04 4.21 -25.23
C LEU A 199 4.66 3.67 -26.51
#